data_743fa6a8ef42c6640f65af7462b48d96
#
_entry.id   743fa6a8ef42c6640f65af7462b48d96
#
_cell.length_a   1.000
_cell.length_b   1.000
_cell.length_c   1.000
_cell.angle_alpha   90.00
_cell.angle_beta   90.00
_cell.angle_gamma   90.00
#
_symmetry.space_group_name_H-M   'P 1'
#
loop_
_entity.id
_entity.type
_entity.pdbx_description
1 polymer ?
#
loop_
_entity_poly.entity_id
_entity_poly.type
_entity_poly.pdbx_seq_one_letter_code
_entity_poly.pdbx_strand_id
1 'polypeptide(L)'
;MLLLTLRRAKGRDRGRPAGGPRRALSLPWSPAWICCWALAGCQAVWAGDSSSSGRPLPACQEKDYHFEYTECDSTGSRWRVAIPNSAVDCSGLPDPVKGKECTFSCASGEYLEMKNQVCSKCVEGTYSLGSGIKFDEWDELPAGFSNVATFMDTVVGPSDSRPDGCNNSSWLPRGNYIESNRDDCTVSLIYAVHLKKSGYVFFEYQYVDNNIFFEFFIQNDQCQEMDATTDKWVKLTDNGEWGSHSVMLKSGTNILYWRTTGILMGSKAVKPVLVKNITIEGVAYTSECFPCKPGTFSNKPGSFNCQMCPRNTYSEKGAKECIRCKEDSQFSEEGASECVDRPPCTTKDYFQIHTPCDEEGKTQIMYKWIEPKICREDLTDAIRLPPSGEKKDCPPCNPGFYNNGSSSCHPCPPGTFSDGTKECKSCPAGTEPALGFEYKWWNVLPANMKTSCFNVGNSKCDGMNGWEVAGDHIRSGAGGSDNDYLILNLHIPGFKPPTSMTGATGSELGRITFVFETLCSADCVLYFMVDINRKSTNVVESWGGTKEKQAYTHVIFKNATFTFTWAFQRTNQGQDTIHQ
;
A
#
# COMPACT_ATOMS: atom_id res chain seq x y z
N MET A 1 7.52 -16.45 -31.50
CA MET A 1 8.53 -17.31 -32.13
C MET A 1 9.61 -16.39 -32.69
N LEU A 2 10.63 -16.09 -31.90
CA LEU A 2 11.78 -15.30 -32.32
C LEU A 2 13.01 -16.07 -31.84
N LEU A 3 13.73 -16.64 -32.77
CA LEU A 3 14.99 -17.34 -32.57
C LEU A 3 16.11 -16.32 -32.32
N LEU A 4 16.79 -16.45 -31.19
CA LEU A 4 18.09 -15.81 -30.96
C LEU A 4 19.19 -16.83 -31.14
N THR A 5 19.97 -16.62 -32.17
CA THR A 5 21.18 -17.39 -32.51
C THR A 5 22.36 -16.95 -31.67
N LEU A 6 22.88 -17.86 -30.86
CA LEU A 6 24.16 -17.74 -30.14
C LEU A 6 25.31 -18.08 -31.11
N ARG A 7 26.22 -17.15 -31.31
CA ARG A 7 27.53 -17.43 -31.93
C ARG A 7 28.57 -17.72 -30.85
N ARG A 8 29.06 -18.95 -30.88
CA ARG A 8 30.25 -19.41 -30.17
C ARG A 8 31.50 -18.94 -30.90
N ALA A 9 32.44 -18.31 -30.21
CA ALA A 9 33.82 -18.15 -30.72
C ALA A 9 34.72 -19.14 -30.00
N LYS A 10 35.42 -19.94 -30.82
CA LYS A 10 36.40 -20.96 -30.46
C LYS A 10 37.75 -20.36 -30.12
N GLY A 11 38.39 -20.95 -29.12
CA GLY A 11 39.70 -20.64 -28.63
C GLY A 11 40.88 -21.03 -29.51
N ARG A 12 42.04 -20.57 -29.12
CA ARG A 12 43.34 -21.13 -29.59
C ARG A 12 44.32 -21.16 -28.42
N ASP A 13 44.76 -22.37 -28.14
CA ASP A 13 45.90 -22.76 -27.31
C ASP A 13 47.24 -22.23 -27.84
N ARG A 14 48.16 -22.00 -26.93
CA ARG A 14 49.62 -22.19 -26.97
C ARG A 14 50.24 -21.45 -25.78
N GLY A 15 50.96 -22.01 -24.85
CA GLY A 15 52.07 -22.92 -24.85
C GLY A 15 52.86 -22.53 -23.62
N ARG A 16 53.16 -23.49 -22.74
CA ARG A 16 54.18 -23.34 -21.64
C ARG A 16 55.60 -23.32 -22.22
N PRO A 17 56.64 -22.79 -21.50
CA PRO A 17 57.34 -23.67 -20.59
C PRO A 17 57.91 -23.00 -19.29
N ALA A 18 58.03 -23.83 -18.33
CA ALA A 18 58.99 -24.11 -17.26
C ALA A 18 60.09 -23.11 -16.83
N GLY A 19 60.28 -23.01 -15.49
CA GLY A 19 61.50 -22.54 -14.84
C GLY A 19 61.27 -22.06 -13.40
N GLY A 20 61.59 -22.89 -12.40
CA GLY A 20 61.67 -22.50 -10.97
C GLY A 20 63.01 -21.88 -10.62
N PRO A 21 63.49 -21.87 -9.37
CA PRO A 21 62.85 -21.77 -8.07
C PRO A 21 63.49 -20.69 -7.15
N ARG A 22 62.99 -20.62 -5.89
CA ARG A 22 63.60 -19.99 -4.67
C ARG A 22 63.37 -18.52 -4.41
N ARG A 23 62.69 -18.17 -3.35
CA ARG A 23 63.22 -18.00 -1.97
C ARG A 23 62.08 -17.66 -1.00
N ALA A 24 62.14 -18.34 0.16
CA ALA A 24 61.42 -18.04 1.35
C ALA A 24 61.84 -16.70 1.95
N LEU A 25 60.89 -15.91 2.43
CA LEU A 25 61.10 -14.94 3.50
C LEU A 25 59.90 -15.01 4.45
N SER A 26 60.24 -15.47 5.62
CA SER A 26 59.48 -15.53 6.83
C SER A 26 59.28 -14.14 7.44
N LEU A 27 58.12 -13.90 8.06
CA LEU A 27 57.89 -13.15 9.31
C LEU A 27 56.56 -12.43 9.33
N PRO A 28 55.96 -12.16 10.48
CA PRO A 28 55.67 -13.03 11.61
C PRO A 28 54.17 -13.02 11.99
N TRP A 29 53.81 -14.02 12.69
CA TRP A 29 52.54 -14.20 13.41
C TRP A 29 52.32 -13.10 14.44
N SER A 30 51.09 -12.55 14.47
CA SER A 30 50.52 -11.95 15.66
C SER A 30 49.26 -12.67 16.02
N PRO A 31 49.12 -13.14 17.26
CA PRO A 31 47.99 -13.96 17.68
C PRO A 31 46.90 -13.08 18.28
N ALA A 32 45.72 -13.13 17.71
CA ALA A 32 44.50 -12.70 18.39
C ALA A 32 43.67 -13.93 18.78
N TRP A 33 44.17 -14.68 19.72
CA TRP A 33 43.44 -15.68 20.47
C TRP A 33 43.52 -15.32 21.94
N ILE A 34 42.54 -14.57 22.46
CA ILE A 34 42.23 -14.54 23.90
C ILE A 34 40.73 -14.27 23.97
N CYS A 35 39.96 -15.30 24.21
CA CYS A 35 38.74 -15.28 25.01
C CYS A 35 38.12 -16.66 24.97
N CYS A 36 38.55 -17.49 25.85
CA CYS A 36 37.81 -18.59 26.48
C CYS A 36 38.76 -19.29 27.40
N TRP A 37 38.67 -19.03 28.67
CA TRP A 37 39.02 -19.89 29.82
C TRP A 37 39.11 -19.04 31.09
N ALA A 38 37.98 -18.90 31.76
CA ALA A 38 37.96 -18.56 33.17
C ALA A 38 36.73 -19.18 33.81
N LEU A 39 36.74 -20.50 33.87
CA LEU A 39 35.94 -21.25 34.80
C LEU A 39 36.91 -22.07 35.65
N ALA A 40 37.32 -21.53 36.78
CA ALA A 40 37.71 -22.26 37.97
C ALA A 40 38.28 -21.24 38.99
N GLY A 41 37.64 -21.13 40.13
CA GLY A 41 38.26 -20.54 41.31
C GLY A 41 37.58 -19.30 41.88
N CYS A 42 36.37 -19.40 42.38
CA CYS A 42 35.93 -18.55 43.48
C CYS A 42 35.98 -19.37 44.77
N GLN A 43 37.13 -19.35 45.40
CA GLN A 43 37.22 -19.67 46.81
C GLN A 43 36.64 -18.52 47.62
N ALA A 44 35.83 -18.90 48.58
CA ALA A 44 35.20 -18.04 49.57
C ALA A 44 36.25 -17.15 50.28
N VAL A 45 36.03 -15.87 50.26
CA VAL A 45 36.59 -14.94 51.22
C VAL A 45 35.46 -14.58 52.18
N TRP A 46 35.54 -15.15 53.33
CA TRP A 46 34.82 -14.71 54.51
C TRP A 46 35.55 -13.51 55.14
N ALA A 47 34.79 -12.50 55.44
CA ALA A 47 34.83 -11.65 56.60
C ALA A 47 34.61 -10.18 56.28
N GLY A 48 33.58 -9.67 56.82
CA GLY A 48 33.32 -8.23 56.92
C GLY A 48 31.90 -8.01 57.47
N ASP A 49 31.73 -8.24 58.76
CA ASP A 49 30.57 -7.72 59.50
C ASP A 49 30.42 -6.21 59.28
N SER A 50 29.30 -5.87 58.64
CA SER A 50 28.67 -4.58 58.84
C SER A 50 27.17 -4.82 58.96
N SER A 51 26.73 -4.91 60.19
CA SER A 51 25.35 -4.90 60.62
C SER A 51 24.60 -3.67 60.13
N SER A 52 24.03 -3.73 58.95
CA SER A 52 22.91 -2.91 58.56
C SER A 52 21.64 -3.73 58.79
N SER A 53 20.79 -3.29 59.71
CA SER A 53 19.47 -3.82 60.00
C SER A 53 18.58 -3.72 58.74
N GLY A 54 18.76 -4.68 57.81
CA GLY A 54 17.90 -4.80 56.66
C GLY A 54 16.56 -5.35 57.11
N ARG A 55 15.49 -4.61 56.98
CA ARG A 55 14.13 -5.19 57.00
C ARG A 55 14.12 -6.35 55.99
N PRO A 56 13.57 -7.51 56.35
CA PRO A 56 13.42 -8.58 55.38
C PRO A 56 12.61 -8.07 54.20
N LEU A 57 13.12 -8.27 52.99
CA LEU A 57 12.39 -7.91 51.76
C LEU A 57 11.03 -8.59 51.74
N PRO A 58 9.96 -7.92 51.36
CA PRO A 58 8.63 -8.52 51.24
C PRO A 58 8.67 -9.68 50.24
N ALA A 59 7.82 -10.68 50.46
CA ALA A 59 7.66 -11.80 49.53
C ALA A 59 7.11 -11.28 48.19
N CYS A 60 7.70 -11.74 47.07
CA CYS A 60 7.25 -11.35 45.73
C CYS A 60 5.81 -11.81 45.49
N GLN A 61 4.98 -10.92 45.02
CA GLN A 61 3.62 -11.17 44.55
C GLN A 61 3.60 -11.33 43.03
N GLU A 62 2.55 -11.93 42.47
CA GLU A 62 2.45 -12.15 41.01
C GLU A 62 2.58 -10.87 40.14
N LYS A 63 2.31 -9.68 40.68
CA LYS A 63 2.50 -8.38 40.02
C LYS A 63 3.95 -7.88 40.02
N ASP A 64 4.82 -8.47 40.83
CA ASP A 64 6.18 -7.99 41.07
C ASP A 64 7.19 -8.66 40.13
N TYR A 65 6.77 -9.66 39.36
CA TYR A 65 7.61 -10.37 38.39
C TYR A 65 6.79 -10.80 37.18
N HIS A 66 7.49 -11.13 36.11
CA HIS A 66 6.92 -11.76 34.92
C HIS A 66 7.72 -13.02 34.57
N PHE A 67 7.14 -13.88 33.74
CA PHE A 67 7.81 -15.10 33.29
C PHE A 67 8.43 -14.90 31.91
N GLU A 68 9.65 -15.41 31.77
CA GLU A 68 10.33 -15.52 30.47
C GLU A 68 10.89 -16.93 30.27
N TYR A 69 11.19 -17.27 29.02
CA TYR A 69 11.94 -18.48 28.71
C TYR A 69 13.39 -18.19 28.48
N THR A 70 14.26 -19.08 29.02
CA THR A 70 15.68 -19.07 28.69
C THR A 70 15.91 -19.39 27.22
N GLU A 71 17.11 -19.11 26.74
CA GLU A 71 17.56 -19.63 25.46
C GLU A 71 17.49 -21.16 25.40
N CYS A 72 17.40 -21.69 24.17
CA CYS A 72 17.37 -23.12 23.94
C CYS A 72 18.75 -23.72 24.19
N ASP A 73 18.79 -24.79 24.98
CA ASP A 73 19.99 -25.59 25.12
C ASP A 73 20.21 -26.53 23.91
N SER A 74 21.36 -27.20 23.89
CA SER A 74 21.73 -28.14 22.82
C SER A 74 20.77 -29.32 22.65
N THR A 75 19.91 -29.56 23.63
CA THR A 75 18.90 -30.64 23.61
C THR A 75 17.53 -30.16 23.09
N GLY A 76 17.42 -28.88 22.72
CA GLY A 76 16.15 -28.26 22.32
C GLY A 76 15.22 -27.98 23.49
N SER A 77 15.74 -27.96 24.72
CA SER A 77 15.00 -27.65 25.93
C SER A 77 15.26 -26.20 26.38
N ARG A 78 14.34 -25.66 27.14
CA ARG A 78 14.42 -24.33 27.76
C ARG A 78 13.69 -24.33 29.10
N TRP A 79 13.97 -23.33 29.93
CA TRP A 79 13.36 -23.13 31.23
C TRP A 79 12.49 -21.89 31.24
N ARG A 80 11.34 -21.97 31.88
CA ARG A 80 10.54 -20.81 32.26
C ARG A 80 11.03 -20.30 33.59
N VAL A 81 11.44 -19.04 33.64
CA VAL A 81 11.98 -18.39 34.83
C VAL A 81 11.15 -17.14 35.18
N ALA A 82 11.05 -16.84 36.45
CA ALA A 82 10.43 -15.61 36.91
C ALA A 82 11.51 -14.53 37.00
N ILE A 83 11.27 -13.39 36.38
CA ILE A 83 12.16 -12.22 36.35
C ILE A 83 11.45 -11.07 37.09
N PRO A 84 12.09 -10.44 38.09
CA PRO A 84 11.50 -9.31 38.78
C PRO A 84 11.34 -8.12 37.86
N ASN A 85 10.24 -7.39 37.99
CA ASN A 85 10.03 -6.13 37.30
C ASN A 85 11.01 -5.08 37.85
N SER A 86 11.59 -4.27 36.99
CA SER A 86 12.77 -3.43 37.22
C SER A 86 12.71 -2.38 38.34
N ALA A 87 11.66 -2.32 39.14
CA ALA A 87 11.50 -1.38 40.23
C ALA A 87 11.12 -2.03 41.57
N VAL A 88 11.16 -3.36 41.68
CA VAL A 88 10.63 -4.06 42.87
C VAL A 88 11.71 -4.90 43.51
N ASP A 89 12.10 -4.53 44.73
CA ASP A 89 12.94 -5.36 45.57
C ASP A 89 12.05 -6.27 46.41
N CYS A 90 11.94 -7.55 45.99
CA CYS A 90 11.21 -8.58 46.68
C CYS A 90 12.03 -9.88 46.78
N SER A 91 11.68 -10.79 47.67
CA SER A 91 12.33 -12.08 47.86
C SER A 91 11.34 -13.22 47.62
N GLY A 92 11.84 -14.39 47.18
CA GLY A 92 11.00 -15.59 47.01
C GLY A 92 10.31 -15.66 45.64
N LEU A 93 11.04 -15.37 44.55
CA LEU A 93 10.57 -15.67 43.19
C LEU A 93 10.26 -17.18 43.04
N PRO A 94 9.28 -17.54 42.19
CA PRO A 94 9.01 -18.93 41.82
C PRO A 94 10.23 -19.63 41.26
N ASP A 95 10.40 -20.91 41.58
CA ASP A 95 11.49 -21.73 41.04
C ASP A 95 11.38 -21.89 39.52
N PRO A 96 12.49 -22.00 38.82
CA PRO A 96 12.51 -22.30 37.39
C PRO A 96 11.81 -23.61 37.07
N VAL A 97 10.96 -23.63 36.06
CA VAL A 97 10.22 -24.83 35.62
C VAL A 97 10.63 -25.17 34.20
N LYS A 98 10.76 -26.45 33.87
CA LYS A 98 11.05 -26.89 32.51
C LYS A 98 9.97 -26.34 31.55
N GLY A 99 10.41 -25.62 30.55
CA GLY A 99 9.55 -24.98 29.56
C GLY A 99 9.14 -25.91 28.43
N LYS A 100 8.32 -25.38 27.53
CA LYS A 100 7.96 -26.09 26.30
C LYS A 100 9.19 -26.26 25.41
N GLU A 101 9.12 -27.21 24.49
CA GLU A 101 10.16 -27.42 23.48
C GLU A 101 10.42 -26.15 22.66
N CYS A 102 11.64 -26.00 22.15
CA CYS A 102 12.05 -24.83 21.43
C CYS A 102 11.29 -24.59 20.11
N THR A 103 10.77 -25.66 19.51
CA THR A 103 9.94 -25.63 18.30
C THR A 103 8.45 -25.39 18.58
N PHE A 104 8.05 -25.36 19.86
CA PHE A 104 6.67 -25.10 20.22
C PHE A 104 6.20 -23.73 19.77
N SER A 105 5.02 -23.66 19.14
CA SER A 105 4.38 -22.42 18.71
C SER A 105 2.87 -22.50 18.90
N CYS A 106 2.22 -21.37 19.15
CA CYS A 106 0.78 -21.25 19.15
C CYS A 106 0.27 -20.98 17.73
N ALA A 107 -1.00 -21.28 17.50
CA ALA A 107 -1.67 -20.96 16.24
C ALA A 107 -1.97 -19.46 16.13
N SER A 108 -2.20 -18.96 14.91
CA SER A 108 -2.68 -17.60 14.70
C SER A 108 -3.97 -17.35 15.48
N GLY A 109 -4.08 -16.21 16.13
CA GLY A 109 -5.17 -15.89 17.05
C GLY A 109 -4.97 -16.41 18.48
N GLU A 110 -3.85 -17.07 18.75
CA GLU A 110 -3.50 -17.59 20.07
C GLU A 110 -2.18 -17.02 20.56
N TYR A 111 -2.04 -16.92 21.87
CA TYR A 111 -0.79 -16.53 22.54
C TYR A 111 -0.41 -17.56 23.59
N LEU A 112 0.88 -17.61 23.93
CA LEU A 112 1.37 -18.51 24.97
C LEU A 112 1.18 -17.85 26.34
N GLU A 113 0.27 -18.41 27.14
CA GLU A 113 0.14 -18.02 28.53
C GLU A 113 1.33 -18.54 29.33
N MET A 114 2.26 -17.65 29.67
CA MET A 114 3.57 -18.00 30.25
C MET A 114 3.45 -18.72 31.59
N LYS A 115 2.44 -18.39 32.39
CA LYS A 115 2.22 -19.01 33.69
C LYS A 115 1.87 -20.49 33.57
N ASN A 116 0.91 -20.82 32.72
CA ASN A 116 0.37 -22.19 32.56
C ASN A 116 1.04 -22.93 31.40
N GLN A 117 1.85 -22.27 30.59
CA GLN A 117 2.51 -22.84 29.42
C GLN A 117 1.51 -23.43 28.39
N VAL A 118 0.35 -22.80 28.21
CA VAL A 118 -0.72 -23.25 27.31
C VAL A 118 -1.00 -22.15 26.30
N CYS A 119 -1.34 -22.53 25.06
CA CYS A 119 -1.86 -21.57 24.11
C CYS A 119 -3.31 -21.23 24.48
N SER A 120 -3.58 -19.94 24.62
CA SER A 120 -4.88 -19.37 24.91
C SER A 120 -5.31 -18.45 23.78
N LYS A 121 -6.62 -18.48 23.44
CA LYS A 121 -7.16 -17.60 22.38
C LYS A 121 -7.18 -16.16 22.85
N CYS A 122 -6.84 -15.26 21.94
CA CYS A 122 -7.02 -13.83 22.16
C CYS A 122 -8.48 -13.51 22.44
N VAL A 123 -8.72 -12.57 23.34
CA VAL A 123 -10.06 -12.06 23.63
C VAL A 123 -10.50 -11.09 22.52
N GLU A 124 -11.79 -10.83 22.45
CA GLU A 124 -12.35 -9.80 21.55
C GLU A 124 -11.64 -8.47 21.75
N GLY A 125 -11.45 -7.71 20.67
CA GLY A 125 -10.70 -6.46 20.66
C GLY A 125 -9.19 -6.64 20.57
N THR A 126 -8.71 -7.89 20.51
CA THR A 126 -7.29 -8.18 20.39
C THR A 126 -7.01 -9.26 19.34
N TYR A 127 -5.77 -9.34 18.87
CA TYR A 127 -5.35 -10.31 17.87
C TYR A 127 -3.94 -10.84 18.17
N SER A 128 -3.58 -11.95 17.54
CA SER A 128 -2.23 -12.48 17.58
C SER A 128 -1.86 -13.19 16.28
N LEU A 129 -0.61 -13.02 15.85
CA LEU A 129 -0.05 -13.76 14.72
C LEU A 129 0.38 -15.19 15.10
N GLY A 130 0.34 -15.53 16.39
CA GLY A 130 0.77 -16.83 16.92
C GLY A 130 2.28 -16.97 16.98
N SER A 131 2.95 -17.06 15.83
CA SER A 131 4.42 -17.16 15.71
C SER A 131 5.05 -15.95 15.02
N GLY A 132 4.44 -14.80 15.10
CA GLY A 132 4.91 -13.56 14.48
C GLY A 132 4.85 -12.37 15.43
N ILE A 133 5.59 -11.31 15.05
CA ILE A 133 5.60 -10.01 15.72
C ILE A 133 5.23 -8.97 14.67
N LYS A 134 4.41 -7.98 15.04
CA LYS A 134 4.03 -6.88 14.16
C LYS A 134 4.24 -5.54 14.87
N PHE A 135 4.89 -4.60 14.16
CA PHE A 135 5.08 -3.23 14.59
C PHE A 135 4.33 -2.32 13.62
N ASP A 136 3.21 -1.82 14.04
CA ASP A 136 2.32 -0.99 13.24
C ASP A 136 1.82 0.27 13.98
N GLU A 137 2.20 0.44 15.25
CA GLU A 137 2.04 1.66 16.05
C GLU A 137 3.41 2.24 16.36
N TRP A 138 3.58 3.55 16.08
CA TRP A 138 4.83 4.28 16.20
C TRP A 138 4.65 5.58 16.96
N ASP A 139 3.91 5.55 18.07
CA ASP A 139 3.80 6.69 18.99
C ASP A 139 5.12 6.93 19.72
N GLU A 140 5.82 5.84 20.01
CA GLU A 140 7.18 5.81 20.54
C GLU A 140 7.98 4.68 19.87
N LEU A 141 9.30 4.71 20.02
CA LEU A 141 10.15 3.64 19.48
C LEU A 141 9.90 2.35 20.26
N PRO A 142 9.38 1.28 19.63
CA PRO A 142 9.08 0.03 20.34
C PRO A 142 10.33 -0.59 20.98
N ALA A 143 10.13 -1.28 22.10
CA ALA A 143 11.21 -1.97 22.81
C ALA A 143 11.95 -2.94 21.88
N GLY A 144 13.26 -2.96 21.96
CA GLY A 144 14.15 -3.78 21.11
C GLY A 144 14.66 -3.08 19.86
N PHE A 145 14.06 -1.96 19.46
CA PHE A 145 14.66 -1.12 18.42
C PHE A 145 15.72 -0.19 18.99
N SER A 146 16.73 0.07 18.19
CA SER A 146 17.77 1.05 18.50
C SER A 146 18.12 1.89 17.27
N ASN A 147 18.49 3.15 17.50
CA ASN A 147 19.02 4.06 16.50
C ASN A 147 20.53 4.18 16.64
N VAL A 148 21.25 4.09 15.52
CA VAL A 148 22.70 4.33 15.47
C VAL A 148 22.98 5.30 14.33
N ALA A 149 23.51 6.45 14.65
CA ALA A 149 23.92 7.45 13.67
C ALA A 149 25.45 7.51 13.56
N THR A 150 25.94 7.58 12.32
CA THR A 150 27.37 7.71 12.01
C THR A 150 27.56 8.74 10.91
N PHE A 151 28.69 9.41 10.90
CA PHE A 151 29.08 10.27 9.79
C PHE A 151 29.92 9.47 8.80
N MET A 152 29.61 9.60 7.50
CA MET A 152 30.37 8.92 6.46
C MET A 152 31.62 9.76 6.11
N ASP A 153 32.78 9.35 6.59
CA ASP A 153 34.05 10.01 6.30
C ASP A 153 34.54 9.66 4.88
N THR A 154 33.93 10.32 3.86
CA THR A 154 34.30 10.09 2.45
C THR A 154 35.27 11.12 1.86
N VAL A 155 35.71 12.12 2.60
CA VAL A 155 36.64 13.14 2.10
C VAL A 155 37.82 13.31 3.06
N VAL A 156 38.96 12.77 2.64
CA VAL A 156 40.25 13.01 3.25
C VAL A 156 40.64 14.49 3.05
N GLY A 157 40.47 15.28 4.08
CA GLY A 157 40.97 16.63 4.16
C GLY A 157 41.27 16.97 5.62
N PRO A 158 42.48 17.50 5.95
CA PRO A 158 42.77 17.89 7.31
C PRO A 158 42.05 19.22 7.61
N SER A 159 40.95 19.18 8.30
CA SER A 159 40.37 20.37 8.91
C SER A 159 39.91 20.05 10.34
N ASP A 160 40.70 20.54 11.26
CA ASP A 160 40.37 20.76 12.67
C ASP A 160 39.12 21.63 12.79
N SER A 161 38.03 21.08 13.18
CA SER A 161 36.75 21.70 13.58
C SER A 161 35.57 21.18 12.78
N ARG A 162 35.15 19.94 13.09
CA ARG A 162 33.78 19.53 12.79
C ARG A 162 33.01 19.36 14.10
N PRO A 163 31.87 20.05 14.29
CA PRO A 163 31.01 19.75 15.40
C PRO A 163 30.45 18.33 15.21
N ASP A 164 30.14 17.68 16.33
CA ASP A 164 29.46 16.36 16.41
C ASP A 164 28.10 16.40 15.68
N GLY A 165 28.12 16.38 14.33
CA GLY A 165 26.96 16.74 13.51
C GLY A 165 25.84 15.71 13.48
N CYS A 166 26.08 14.43 13.86
CA CYS A 166 25.07 13.36 13.72
C CYS A 166 24.45 12.88 15.04
N ASN A 167 24.80 13.47 16.16
CA ASN A 167 24.30 13.03 17.48
C ASN A 167 22.77 13.18 17.64
N ASN A 168 22.14 14.04 16.86
CA ASN A 168 20.70 14.28 16.90
C ASN A 168 19.95 13.62 15.73
N SER A 169 20.66 12.91 14.85
CA SER A 169 20.04 12.25 13.70
C SER A 169 19.54 10.87 14.10
N SER A 170 18.29 10.60 13.86
CA SER A 170 17.64 9.34 14.24
C SER A 170 16.42 9.07 13.36
N TRP A 171 15.98 7.83 13.37
CA TRP A 171 14.64 7.49 12.95
C TRP A 171 13.64 7.94 14.01
N LEU A 172 12.61 8.69 13.61
CA LEU A 172 11.65 9.33 14.51
C LEU A 172 10.26 8.70 14.34
N PRO A 173 9.63 8.23 15.43
CA PRO A 173 8.24 7.78 15.42
C PRO A 173 7.28 8.92 15.08
N ARG A 174 6.20 8.58 14.30
CA ARG A 174 5.17 9.53 13.83
C ARG A 174 3.76 8.94 13.91
N GLY A 175 3.46 8.15 14.93
CA GLY A 175 2.16 7.52 15.13
C GLY A 175 1.94 6.28 14.25
N ASN A 176 1.71 6.43 12.97
CA ASN A 176 1.44 5.32 12.04
C ASN A 176 2.68 4.82 11.30
N TYR A 177 3.77 5.55 11.32
CA TYR A 177 5.02 5.22 10.64
C TYR A 177 6.23 5.75 11.41
N ILE A 178 7.40 5.30 11.04
CA ILE A 178 8.67 5.85 11.49
C ILE A 178 9.37 6.52 10.32
N GLU A 179 9.87 7.74 10.50
CA GLU A 179 10.57 8.50 9.48
C GLU A 179 12.08 8.55 9.72
N SER A 180 12.87 8.49 8.65
CA SER A 180 14.33 8.59 8.70
C SER A 180 14.80 10.04 8.91
N ASN A 181 16.14 10.18 9.09
CA ASN A 181 16.80 11.48 9.08
C ASN A 181 16.62 12.24 7.76
N ARG A 182 16.86 13.57 7.81
CA ARG A 182 16.78 14.50 6.66
C ARG A 182 18.10 15.21 6.36
N ASP A 183 19.17 14.77 7.01
CA ASP A 183 20.53 15.31 6.90
C ASP A 183 21.47 14.35 6.13
N ASP A 184 22.75 14.68 6.08
CA ASP A 184 23.80 13.90 5.42
C ASP A 184 24.38 12.79 6.31
N CYS A 185 23.75 12.50 7.42
CA CYS A 185 24.16 11.43 8.31
C CYS A 185 23.73 10.05 7.79
N THR A 186 24.51 9.03 8.16
CA THR A 186 24.08 7.64 8.01
C THR A 186 23.39 7.20 9.30
N VAL A 187 22.11 6.88 9.22
CA VAL A 187 21.33 6.45 10.38
C VAL A 187 20.75 5.07 10.15
N SER A 188 21.00 4.18 11.08
CA SER A 188 20.47 2.81 11.07
C SER A 188 19.44 2.63 12.18
N LEU A 189 18.22 2.22 11.80
CA LEU A 189 17.26 1.62 12.71
C LEU A 189 17.56 0.13 12.77
N ILE A 190 17.77 -0.40 13.98
CA ILE A 190 18.26 -1.76 14.20
C ILE A 190 17.26 -2.51 15.08
N TYR A 191 16.95 -3.75 14.69
CA TYR A 191 16.16 -4.66 15.49
C TYR A 191 16.77 -6.06 15.47
N ALA A 192 17.00 -6.64 16.64
CA ALA A 192 17.50 -8.01 16.78
C ALA A 192 16.35 -8.97 17.10
N VAL A 193 16.25 -10.06 16.35
CA VAL A 193 15.23 -11.09 16.56
C VAL A 193 15.85 -12.47 16.48
N HIS A 194 15.45 -13.35 17.40
CA HIS A 194 15.85 -14.75 17.37
C HIS A 194 14.71 -15.62 16.83
N LEU A 195 14.92 -16.23 15.67
CA LEU A 195 13.95 -17.10 15.02
C LEU A 195 14.20 -18.58 15.34
N LYS A 196 13.16 -19.28 15.73
CA LYS A 196 13.22 -20.73 16.00
C LYS A 196 13.11 -21.59 14.75
N LYS A 197 12.53 -21.04 13.70
CA LYS A 197 12.42 -21.61 12.35
C LYS A 197 12.67 -20.52 11.33
N SER A 198 12.94 -20.89 10.09
CA SER A 198 12.98 -19.93 9.00
C SER A 198 11.65 -19.22 8.87
N GLY A 199 11.68 -17.94 8.64
CA GLY A 199 10.52 -17.07 8.53
C GLY A 199 10.78 -15.97 7.50
N TYR A 200 10.12 -14.85 7.67
CA TYR A 200 10.35 -13.67 6.81
C TYR A 200 10.14 -12.39 7.61
N VAL A 201 10.74 -11.31 7.11
CA VAL A 201 10.39 -9.95 7.48
C VAL A 201 9.68 -9.30 6.31
N PHE A 202 8.61 -8.59 6.60
CA PHE A 202 7.85 -7.78 5.67
C PHE A 202 7.72 -6.37 6.24
N PHE A 203 7.80 -5.35 5.39
CA PHE A 203 7.49 -3.98 5.78
C PHE A 203 7.01 -3.18 4.57
N GLU A 204 6.23 -2.14 4.85
CA GLU A 204 5.83 -1.14 3.85
C GLU A 204 6.71 0.09 4.01
N TYR A 205 7.01 0.74 2.90
CA TYR A 205 7.89 1.91 2.89
C TYR A 205 7.48 2.91 1.82
N GLN A 206 7.85 4.16 2.06
CA GLN A 206 7.79 5.23 1.08
C GLN A 206 9.18 5.82 0.92
N TYR A 207 9.72 5.79 -0.30
CA TYR A 207 11.07 6.22 -0.62
C TYR A 207 11.06 7.00 -1.93
N VAL A 208 10.98 8.33 -1.86
CA VAL A 208 10.69 9.20 -3.02
C VAL A 208 11.85 10.11 -3.42
N ASP A 209 12.92 10.19 -2.63
CA ASP A 209 14.04 11.12 -2.87
C ASP A 209 15.33 10.35 -3.13
N ASN A 210 15.92 10.55 -4.29
CA ASN A 210 17.20 9.93 -4.66
C ASN A 210 18.44 10.61 -4.03
N ASN A 211 18.24 11.70 -3.27
CA ASN A 211 19.31 12.31 -2.47
C ASN A 211 19.50 11.64 -1.10
N ILE A 212 18.73 10.62 -0.79
CA ILE A 212 18.94 9.74 0.34
C ILE A 212 19.01 8.31 -0.17
N PHE A 213 20.01 7.56 0.24
CA PHE A 213 20.09 6.14 -0.04
C PHE A 213 19.38 5.36 1.04
N PHE A 214 18.52 4.44 0.65
CA PHE A 214 17.84 3.53 1.55
C PHE A 214 18.23 2.09 1.24
N GLU A 215 18.81 1.42 2.22
CA GLU A 215 19.14 0.01 2.15
C GLU A 215 18.53 -0.77 3.32
N PHE A 216 18.09 -1.97 3.04
CA PHE A 216 17.69 -2.95 4.04
C PHE A 216 18.61 -4.16 3.95
N PHE A 217 19.21 -4.54 5.07
CA PHE A 217 20.06 -5.73 5.11
C PHE A 217 19.95 -6.47 6.44
N ILE A 218 20.38 -7.72 6.43
CA ILE A 218 20.24 -8.64 7.55
C ILE A 218 21.63 -9.21 7.86
N GLN A 219 21.96 -9.27 9.14
CA GLN A 219 23.11 -9.98 9.64
C GLN A 219 22.62 -11.17 10.47
N ASN A 220 23.01 -12.38 10.06
CA ASN A 220 22.68 -13.62 10.77
C ASN A 220 23.88 -14.14 11.54
N ASP A 221 23.68 -14.66 12.77
CA ASP A 221 24.75 -15.15 13.66
C ASP A 221 25.45 -16.42 13.14
N GLN A 222 24.80 -17.17 12.26
CA GLN A 222 25.35 -18.41 11.70
C GLN A 222 26.23 -18.19 10.46
N CYS A 223 26.53 -16.94 10.09
CA CYS A 223 27.32 -16.58 8.91
C CYS A 223 26.85 -17.28 7.62
N GLN A 224 25.56 -17.59 7.53
CA GLN A 224 24.98 -18.20 6.34
C GLN A 224 24.99 -17.15 5.25
N GLU A 225 25.60 -17.47 4.11
CA GLU A 225 25.53 -16.61 2.95
C GLU A 225 24.04 -16.36 2.63
N MET A 226 23.63 -15.10 2.71
CA MET A 226 22.35 -14.68 2.15
C MET A 226 22.47 -14.84 0.66
N ASP A 227 21.47 -15.45 0.01
CA ASP A 227 21.44 -15.58 -1.42
C ASP A 227 21.83 -14.26 -2.08
N ALA A 228 22.85 -14.29 -2.92
CA ALA A 228 23.41 -13.11 -3.59
C ALA A 228 22.40 -12.35 -4.48
N THR A 229 21.17 -12.88 -4.57
CA THR A 229 20.04 -12.32 -5.33
C THR A 229 19.19 -11.34 -4.54
N THR A 230 19.44 -11.17 -3.22
CA THR A 230 18.68 -10.21 -2.42
C THR A 230 19.28 -8.83 -2.63
N ASP A 231 18.64 -8.01 -3.44
CA ASP A 231 19.00 -6.60 -3.61
C ASP A 231 18.93 -5.89 -2.24
N LYS A 232 20.08 -5.45 -1.76
CA LYS A 232 20.15 -4.63 -0.53
C LYS A 232 19.48 -3.28 -0.70
N TRP A 233 19.39 -2.83 -1.95
CA TRP A 233 18.83 -1.52 -2.29
C TRP A 233 17.34 -1.60 -2.46
N VAL A 234 16.64 -0.83 -1.69
CA VAL A 234 15.18 -0.69 -1.79
C VAL A 234 14.87 0.23 -2.96
N LYS A 235 13.87 -0.12 -3.75
CA LYS A 235 13.49 0.66 -4.95
C LYS A 235 12.80 1.96 -4.55
N LEU A 236 13.00 3.01 -5.34
CA LEU A 236 12.25 4.25 -5.22
C LEU A 236 10.77 3.99 -5.46
N THR A 237 9.93 4.70 -4.71
CA THR A 237 8.49 4.74 -4.89
C THR A 237 8.06 6.09 -5.48
N ASP A 238 6.90 6.15 -6.09
CA ASP A 238 6.30 7.41 -6.47
C ASP A 238 5.84 8.20 -5.23
N ASN A 239 5.66 9.51 -5.38
CA ASN A 239 5.29 10.38 -4.26
C ASN A 239 3.89 10.03 -3.77
N GLY A 240 3.78 9.66 -2.50
CA GLY A 240 2.52 9.20 -1.89
C GLY A 240 2.25 7.70 -2.01
N GLU A 241 3.03 6.95 -2.78
CA GLU A 241 2.86 5.51 -2.91
C GLU A 241 3.67 4.74 -1.85
N TRP A 242 3.03 3.74 -1.25
CA TRP A 242 3.68 2.79 -0.35
C TRP A 242 4.10 1.55 -1.12
N GLY A 243 5.41 1.33 -1.20
CA GLY A 243 5.98 0.08 -1.67
C GLY A 243 6.04 -0.96 -0.55
N SER A 244 6.17 -2.22 -0.90
CA SER A 244 6.37 -3.32 0.05
C SER A 244 7.69 -4.03 -0.21
N HIS A 245 8.34 -4.48 0.87
CA HIS A 245 9.56 -5.25 0.81
C HIS A 245 9.46 -6.47 1.71
N SER A 246 9.84 -7.63 1.20
CA SER A 246 9.81 -8.89 1.96
C SER A 246 11.08 -9.68 1.73
N VAL A 247 11.70 -10.13 2.82
CA VAL A 247 12.94 -10.92 2.78
C VAL A 247 12.82 -12.13 3.69
N MET A 248 13.27 -13.28 3.20
CA MET A 248 13.35 -14.51 3.98
C MET A 248 14.42 -14.42 5.05
N LEU A 249 14.07 -14.83 6.25
CA LEU A 249 14.95 -14.93 7.41
C LEU A 249 15.27 -16.38 7.71
N LYS A 250 16.52 -16.65 8.03
CA LYS A 250 16.96 -17.98 8.49
C LYS A 250 16.75 -18.10 9.99
N SER A 251 16.65 -19.34 10.48
CA SER A 251 16.65 -19.60 11.93
C SER A 251 17.93 -19.08 12.60
N GLY A 252 17.86 -18.78 13.89
CA GLY A 252 18.94 -18.17 14.65
C GLY A 252 18.72 -16.68 14.88
N THR A 253 19.73 -15.99 15.37
CA THR A 253 19.66 -14.55 15.62
C THR A 253 19.86 -13.79 14.33
N ASN A 254 18.89 -12.98 13.98
CA ASN A 254 18.92 -12.06 12.84
C ASN A 254 18.93 -10.63 13.38
N ILE A 255 19.86 -9.82 12.91
CA ILE A 255 19.89 -8.38 13.17
C ILE A 255 19.47 -7.69 11.89
N LEU A 256 18.35 -6.97 11.96
CA LEU A 256 17.72 -6.29 10.86
C LEU A 256 18.14 -4.82 10.87
N TYR A 257 18.55 -4.29 9.72
CA TYR A 257 19.02 -2.93 9.56
C TYR A 257 18.22 -2.21 8.48
N TRP A 258 17.49 -1.17 8.85
CA TRP A 258 16.96 -0.15 7.94
C TRP A 258 17.91 1.03 7.99
N ARG A 259 18.73 1.21 6.98
CA ARG A 259 19.77 2.23 6.95
C ARG A 259 19.48 3.27 5.90
N THR A 260 19.59 4.53 6.29
CA THR A 260 19.54 5.66 5.38
C THR A 260 20.85 6.43 5.41
N THR A 261 21.28 6.92 4.24
CA THR A 261 22.45 7.77 4.08
C THR A 261 22.09 8.93 3.19
N GLY A 262 22.04 10.13 3.74
CA GLY A 262 21.76 11.34 2.98
C GLY A 262 22.97 11.83 2.19
N ILE A 263 22.74 12.37 0.99
CA ILE A 263 23.75 13.02 0.16
C ILE A 263 23.30 14.46 -0.08
N LEU A 264 23.76 15.37 0.74
CA LEU A 264 23.49 16.79 0.55
C LEU A 264 24.45 17.37 -0.49
N MET A 265 24.03 17.33 -1.75
CA MET A 265 24.66 18.15 -2.80
C MET A 265 23.96 19.51 -2.88
N GLY A 266 24.32 20.41 -1.97
CA GLY A 266 23.72 21.74 -1.88
C GLY A 266 22.59 21.83 -0.86
N SER A 267 22.04 23.01 -0.65
CA SER A 267 21.13 23.40 0.45
C SER A 267 19.68 22.86 0.38
N LYS A 268 19.41 21.72 -0.22
CA LYS A 268 18.06 21.16 -0.30
C LYS A 268 17.82 20.16 0.84
N ALA A 269 16.77 20.39 1.61
CA ALA A 269 16.27 19.40 2.56
C ALA A 269 15.88 18.12 1.82
N VAL A 270 16.35 16.99 2.32
CA VAL A 270 16.05 15.67 1.77
C VAL A 270 14.66 15.23 2.27
N LYS A 271 13.85 14.60 1.41
CA LYS A 271 12.62 13.95 1.86
C LYS A 271 12.98 12.64 2.57
N PRO A 272 12.48 12.42 3.80
CA PRO A 272 12.82 11.23 4.56
C PRO A 272 12.23 9.96 3.94
N VAL A 273 12.81 8.84 4.27
CA VAL A 273 12.20 7.52 4.05
C VAL A 273 11.22 7.24 5.18
N LEU A 274 10.05 6.75 4.84
CA LEU A 274 9.01 6.35 5.78
C LEU A 274 8.90 4.82 5.78
N VAL A 275 8.75 4.21 6.96
CA VAL A 275 8.56 2.75 7.11
C VAL A 275 7.41 2.49 8.07
N LYS A 276 6.55 1.54 7.75
CA LYS A 276 5.43 1.09 8.58
C LYS A 276 5.17 -0.42 8.43
N ASN A 277 4.27 -0.95 9.26
CA ASN A 277 3.78 -2.34 9.18
C ASN A 277 4.90 -3.39 9.15
N ILE A 278 5.95 -3.20 9.98
CA ILE A 278 7.01 -4.20 10.08
C ILE A 278 6.43 -5.48 10.70
N THR A 279 6.45 -6.57 9.95
CA THR A 279 5.98 -7.90 10.39
C THR A 279 7.13 -8.88 10.30
N ILE A 280 7.38 -9.64 11.36
CA ILE A 280 8.42 -10.67 11.42
C ILE A 280 7.76 -11.99 11.80
N GLU A 281 7.86 -12.98 10.94
CA GLU A 281 7.38 -14.34 11.20
C GLU A 281 8.55 -15.32 11.41
N GLY A 282 8.31 -16.37 12.19
CA GLY A 282 9.31 -17.40 12.52
C GLY A 282 9.75 -17.40 13.98
N VAL A 283 9.24 -16.50 14.82
CA VAL A 283 9.41 -16.58 16.28
C VAL A 283 8.68 -17.81 16.84
N ALA A 284 9.08 -18.27 18.01
CA ALA A 284 8.50 -19.47 18.57
C ALA A 284 7.04 -19.30 19.00
N TYR A 285 6.70 -18.15 19.55
CA TYR A 285 5.37 -17.82 20.08
C TYR A 285 5.25 -16.32 20.31
N THR A 286 4.01 -15.85 20.41
CA THR A 286 3.67 -14.54 20.95
C THR A 286 3.24 -14.71 22.41
N SER A 287 3.73 -13.90 23.32
CA SER A 287 3.44 -14.00 24.76
C SER A 287 2.17 -13.28 25.19
N GLU A 288 1.62 -12.44 24.34
CA GLU A 288 0.44 -11.64 24.59
C GLU A 288 -0.34 -11.38 23.30
N CYS A 289 -1.58 -10.93 23.42
CA CYS A 289 -2.38 -10.47 22.29
C CYS A 289 -2.24 -8.98 22.13
N PHE A 290 -2.15 -8.53 20.88
CA PHE A 290 -2.09 -7.11 20.53
C PHE A 290 -3.49 -6.51 20.47
N PRO A 291 -3.74 -5.33 21.08
CA PRO A 291 -5.01 -4.65 20.92
C PRO A 291 -5.22 -4.21 19.49
N CYS A 292 -6.47 -4.21 19.04
CA CYS A 292 -6.82 -3.61 17.75
C CYS A 292 -6.49 -2.11 17.77
N LYS A 293 -5.97 -1.60 16.64
CA LYS A 293 -5.73 -0.16 16.47
C LYS A 293 -7.02 0.65 16.49
N PRO A 294 -6.96 1.94 16.85
CA PRO A 294 -8.07 2.84 16.60
C PRO A 294 -8.55 2.74 15.14
N GLY A 295 -9.85 2.77 14.93
CA GLY A 295 -10.44 2.55 13.60
C GLY A 295 -10.60 1.10 13.19
N THR A 296 -10.15 0.15 14.03
CA THR A 296 -10.30 -1.28 13.77
C THR A 296 -10.89 -2.02 14.97
N PHE A 297 -11.48 -3.18 14.73
CA PHE A 297 -12.13 -3.96 15.77
C PHE A 297 -11.97 -5.47 15.55
N SER A 298 -12.20 -6.24 16.59
CA SER A 298 -12.30 -7.69 16.54
C SER A 298 -13.43 -8.18 17.44
N ASN A 299 -14.48 -8.72 16.85
CA ASN A 299 -15.67 -9.21 17.55
C ASN A 299 -15.66 -10.70 17.83
N LYS A 300 -14.55 -11.38 17.59
CA LYS A 300 -14.41 -12.83 17.78
C LYS A 300 -13.15 -13.15 18.55
N PRO A 301 -13.23 -14.05 19.55
CA PRO A 301 -12.05 -14.57 20.21
C PRO A 301 -11.18 -15.37 19.22
N GLY A 302 -9.87 -15.28 19.39
CA GLY A 302 -8.91 -15.98 18.53
C GLY A 302 -8.72 -15.34 17.16
N SER A 303 -8.91 -14.03 17.03
CA SER A 303 -8.64 -13.31 15.80
C SER A 303 -7.15 -13.18 15.54
N PHE A 304 -6.75 -13.33 14.28
CA PHE A 304 -5.37 -13.13 13.84
C PHE A 304 -5.11 -11.73 13.28
N ASN A 305 -6.18 -10.98 13.00
CA ASN A 305 -6.14 -9.58 12.58
C ASN A 305 -7.41 -8.86 13.05
N CYS A 306 -7.40 -7.54 12.99
CA CYS A 306 -8.56 -6.70 13.22
C CYS A 306 -9.16 -6.22 11.91
N GLN A 307 -10.48 -6.00 11.87
CA GLN A 307 -11.24 -5.52 10.73
C GLN A 307 -11.39 -3.99 10.84
N MET A 308 -11.35 -3.28 9.72
CA MET A 308 -11.61 -1.85 9.70
C MET A 308 -13.08 -1.55 10.02
N CYS A 309 -13.31 -0.45 10.72
CA CYS A 309 -14.65 0.05 10.96
C CYS A 309 -15.27 0.56 9.66
N PRO A 310 -16.53 0.21 9.36
CA PRO A 310 -17.23 0.74 8.19
C PRO A 310 -17.48 2.25 8.32
N ARG A 311 -17.75 2.91 7.20
CA ARG A 311 -18.11 4.34 7.15
C ARG A 311 -19.20 4.70 8.15
N ASN A 312 -19.15 5.91 8.65
CA ASN A 312 -20.03 6.45 9.70
C ASN A 312 -19.96 5.68 11.02
N THR A 313 -18.82 4.99 11.24
CA THR A 313 -18.48 4.37 12.52
C THR A 313 -17.02 4.61 12.85
N TYR A 314 -16.69 4.56 14.11
CA TYR A 314 -15.32 4.70 14.58
C TYR A 314 -15.03 3.72 15.71
N SER A 315 -13.78 3.54 16.04
CA SER A 315 -13.40 2.77 17.21
C SER A 315 -12.13 3.30 17.86
N GLU A 316 -12.06 3.10 19.16
CA GLU A 316 -10.86 3.32 19.96
C GLU A 316 -9.96 2.07 19.96
N LYS A 317 -8.76 2.20 20.52
CA LYS A 317 -7.82 1.09 20.66
C LYS A 317 -8.41 -0.07 21.45
N GLY A 318 -8.26 -1.28 20.95
CA GLY A 318 -8.75 -2.50 21.59
C GLY A 318 -10.26 -2.70 21.49
N ALA A 319 -10.92 -2.09 20.52
CA ALA A 319 -12.36 -2.16 20.35
C ALA A 319 -12.84 -3.53 19.92
N LYS A 320 -13.96 -3.97 20.50
CA LYS A 320 -14.68 -5.20 20.14
C LYS A 320 -15.68 -4.96 19.01
N GLU A 321 -16.17 -3.75 18.90
CA GLU A 321 -17.14 -3.29 17.89
C GLU A 321 -16.91 -1.82 17.57
N CYS A 322 -17.44 -1.38 16.43
CA CYS A 322 -17.37 0.02 16.03
C CYS A 322 -18.59 0.79 16.54
N ILE A 323 -18.37 2.02 16.96
CA ILE A 323 -19.38 2.93 17.49
C ILE A 323 -19.91 3.79 16.34
N ARG A 324 -21.22 3.96 16.23
CA ARG A 324 -21.83 4.78 15.18
C ARG A 324 -21.65 6.28 15.46
N CYS A 325 -21.32 7.01 14.40
CA CYS A 325 -21.37 8.47 14.42
C CYS A 325 -22.82 8.96 14.52
N LYS A 326 -23.00 10.20 14.94
CA LYS A 326 -24.31 10.89 14.90
C LYS A 326 -24.61 11.26 13.44
N GLU A 327 -25.40 10.43 12.74
CA GLU A 327 -25.62 10.53 11.30
C GLU A 327 -26.06 11.91 10.82
N ASP A 328 -26.84 12.65 11.64
CA ASP A 328 -27.34 13.99 11.29
C ASP A 328 -26.24 15.07 11.33
N SER A 329 -25.20 14.90 12.13
CA SER A 329 -24.21 15.95 12.41
C SER A 329 -22.78 15.53 12.13
N GLN A 330 -22.50 14.23 12.10
CA GLN A 330 -21.15 13.69 12.01
C GLN A 330 -21.04 12.66 10.89
N PHE A 331 -19.83 12.44 10.43
CA PHE A 331 -19.48 11.37 9.52
C PHE A 331 -18.09 10.83 9.86
N SER A 332 -17.77 9.68 9.34
CA SER A 332 -16.40 9.15 9.34
C SER A 332 -16.18 8.30 8.09
N GLU A 333 -14.95 8.25 7.64
CA GLU A 333 -14.52 7.32 6.60
C GLU A 333 -14.32 5.92 7.19
N GLU A 334 -14.09 4.94 6.32
CA GLU A 334 -13.76 3.58 6.73
C GLU A 334 -12.43 3.55 7.51
N GLY A 335 -12.41 2.84 8.64
CA GLY A 335 -11.22 2.75 9.49
C GLY A 335 -10.93 3.99 10.34
N ALA A 336 -11.90 4.89 10.51
CA ALA A 336 -11.71 6.10 11.30
C ALA A 336 -11.63 5.83 12.81
N SER A 337 -10.77 6.56 13.49
CA SER A 337 -10.62 6.53 14.95
C SER A 337 -11.61 7.44 15.68
N GLU A 338 -12.21 8.38 14.96
CA GLU A 338 -13.16 9.35 15.50
C GLU A 338 -14.18 9.79 14.43
N CYS A 339 -15.27 10.39 14.87
CA CYS A 339 -16.25 11.03 14.00
C CYS A 339 -15.94 12.51 13.84
N VAL A 340 -16.05 13.01 12.62
CA VAL A 340 -15.83 14.42 12.26
C VAL A 340 -17.19 15.09 12.01
N ASP A 341 -17.34 16.33 12.44
CA ASP A 341 -18.56 17.10 12.18
C ASP A 341 -18.73 17.37 10.67
N ARG A 342 -19.96 17.21 10.18
CA ARG A 342 -20.28 17.45 8.78
C ARG A 342 -20.14 18.93 8.45
N PRO A 343 -19.33 19.33 7.45
CA PRO A 343 -19.15 20.72 7.08
C PRO A 343 -20.39 21.31 6.40
N PRO A 344 -20.51 22.64 6.30
CA PRO A 344 -21.54 23.27 5.49
C PRO A 344 -21.36 22.92 4.00
N CYS A 345 -22.48 22.72 3.29
CA CYS A 345 -22.42 22.45 1.87
C CYS A 345 -21.93 23.65 1.07
N THR A 346 -21.12 23.40 0.05
CA THR A 346 -20.52 24.38 -0.85
C THR A 346 -20.87 24.10 -2.30
N THR A 347 -20.46 24.96 -3.23
CA THR A 347 -20.63 24.74 -4.67
C THR A 347 -19.85 23.55 -5.22
N LYS A 348 -18.92 22.97 -4.43
CA LYS A 348 -18.13 21.81 -4.81
C LYS A 348 -18.84 20.48 -4.49
N ASP A 349 -19.89 20.54 -3.66
CA ASP A 349 -20.56 19.34 -3.16
C ASP A 349 -21.74 18.92 -4.02
N TYR A 350 -22.09 19.68 -5.04
CA TYR A 350 -23.12 19.33 -6.01
C TYR A 350 -22.63 19.52 -7.44
N PHE A 351 -23.36 18.91 -8.36
CA PHE A 351 -23.10 19.00 -9.79
C PHE A 351 -24.40 19.17 -10.55
N GLN A 352 -24.31 19.70 -11.76
CA GLN A 352 -25.44 19.78 -12.66
C GLN A 352 -25.47 18.59 -13.62
N ILE A 353 -26.66 18.15 -13.95
CA ILE A 353 -26.93 17.16 -14.99
C ILE A 353 -28.02 17.69 -15.91
N HIS A 354 -28.05 17.18 -17.15
CA HIS A 354 -29.21 17.30 -18.01
C HIS A 354 -30.06 16.03 -17.87
N THR A 355 -31.34 16.19 -17.63
CA THR A 355 -32.26 15.03 -17.60
C THR A 355 -32.26 14.33 -18.95
N PRO A 356 -32.50 13.02 -19.01
CA PRO A 356 -32.84 12.35 -20.24
C PRO A 356 -33.98 13.07 -20.96
N CYS A 357 -34.01 13.03 -22.29
CA CYS A 357 -35.08 13.60 -23.06
C CYS A 357 -36.43 12.92 -22.70
N ASP A 358 -37.43 13.71 -22.35
CA ASP A 358 -38.76 13.22 -22.09
C ASP A 358 -39.50 12.91 -23.41
N GLU A 359 -40.75 12.40 -23.29
CA GLU A 359 -41.57 12.05 -24.44
C GLU A 359 -41.94 13.26 -25.32
N GLU A 360 -41.83 14.47 -24.76
CA GLU A 360 -42.07 15.74 -25.46
C GLU A 360 -40.79 16.28 -26.13
N GLY A 361 -39.67 15.56 -26.05
CA GLY A 361 -38.38 15.98 -26.58
C GLY A 361 -37.73 17.11 -25.78
N LYS A 362 -38.03 17.22 -24.49
CA LYS A 362 -37.47 18.26 -23.61
C LYS A 362 -36.48 17.64 -22.63
N THR A 363 -35.49 18.43 -22.31
CA THR A 363 -34.50 18.18 -21.25
C THR A 363 -34.43 19.37 -20.28
N GLN A 364 -33.99 19.13 -19.07
CA GLN A 364 -33.91 20.14 -18.02
C GLN A 364 -32.59 19.99 -17.26
N ILE A 365 -31.98 21.10 -16.90
CA ILE A 365 -30.84 21.11 -15.98
C ILE A 365 -31.37 20.81 -14.57
N MET A 366 -30.78 19.81 -13.94
CA MET A 366 -31.00 19.50 -12.54
C MET A 366 -29.69 19.51 -11.79
N TYR A 367 -29.76 19.75 -10.50
CA TYR A 367 -28.60 19.70 -9.61
C TYR A 367 -28.75 18.54 -8.65
N LYS A 368 -27.67 17.81 -8.42
CA LYS A 368 -27.63 16.67 -7.50
C LYS A 368 -26.43 16.79 -6.59
N TRP A 369 -26.59 16.39 -5.35
CA TRP A 369 -25.46 16.25 -4.45
C TRP A 369 -24.52 15.15 -4.93
N ILE A 370 -23.23 15.34 -4.66
CA ILE A 370 -22.23 14.28 -4.84
C ILE A 370 -22.48 13.25 -3.75
N GLU A 371 -22.61 12.00 -4.12
CA GLU A 371 -22.79 10.90 -3.17
C GLU A 371 -21.42 10.23 -2.84
N PRO A 372 -21.17 9.85 -1.57
CA PRO A 372 -22.04 10.04 -0.42
C PRO A 372 -22.07 11.51 0.05
N LYS A 373 -23.28 12.02 0.36
CA LYS A 373 -23.44 13.39 0.84
C LYS A 373 -22.85 13.53 2.24
N ILE A 374 -21.73 14.25 2.33
CA ILE A 374 -21.02 14.49 3.58
C ILE A 374 -21.46 15.81 4.24
N CYS A 375 -21.78 16.83 3.46
CA CYS A 375 -22.08 18.17 3.93
C CYS A 375 -23.51 18.35 4.47
N ARG A 376 -23.74 19.44 5.20
CA ARG A 376 -25.04 19.85 5.76
C ARG A 376 -25.54 21.13 5.10
N GLU A 377 -26.84 21.15 4.74
CA GLU A 377 -27.52 22.31 4.14
C GLU A 377 -28.13 23.27 5.16
N ASP A 378 -28.25 22.85 6.41
CA ASP A 378 -28.93 23.57 7.50
C ASP A 378 -27.98 24.45 8.31
N LEU A 379 -26.68 24.39 8.06
CA LEU A 379 -25.70 25.24 8.71
C LEU A 379 -25.72 26.67 8.16
N THR A 380 -25.30 27.61 9.01
CA THR A 380 -25.04 28.99 8.60
C THR A 380 -23.98 28.97 7.53
N ASP A 381 -24.00 29.64 6.47
CA ASP A 381 -23.07 29.64 5.33
C ASP A 381 -23.17 28.43 4.37
N ALA A 382 -24.08 27.49 4.61
CA ALA A 382 -24.32 26.38 3.71
C ALA A 382 -25.09 26.81 2.46
N ILE A 383 -24.64 26.29 1.32
CA ILE A 383 -25.34 26.47 0.05
C ILE A 383 -26.41 25.37 -0.08
N ARG A 384 -27.61 25.78 -0.47
CA ARG A 384 -28.67 24.85 -0.83
C ARG A 384 -28.58 24.48 -2.29
N LEU A 385 -29.10 23.31 -2.61
CA LEU A 385 -29.16 22.85 -3.99
C LEU A 385 -29.95 23.84 -4.86
N PRO A 386 -29.37 24.33 -5.98
CA PRO A 386 -30.07 25.24 -6.85
C PRO A 386 -31.37 24.61 -7.42
N PRO A 387 -32.42 25.38 -7.67
CA PRO A 387 -33.62 24.86 -8.31
C PRO A 387 -33.33 24.38 -9.73
N SER A 388 -34.11 23.41 -10.20
CA SER A 388 -34.01 22.93 -11.58
C SER A 388 -34.21 24.07 -12.58
N GLY A 389 -33.46 24.07 -13.67
CA GLY A 389 -33.61 25.04 -14.74
C GLY A 389 -34.89 24.85 -15.54
N GLU A 390 -35.15 25.73 -16.49
CA GLU A 390 -36.29 25.61 -17.40
C GLU A 390 -36.12 24.42 -18.36
N LYS A 391 -37.25 23.81 -18.77
CA LYS A 391 -37.26 22.78 -19.81
C LYS A 391 -36.89 23.39 -21.17
N LYS A 392 -35.94 22.80 -21.84
CA LYS A 392 -35.42 23.20 -23.16
C LYS A 392 -35.55 22.02 -24.14
N ASP A 393 -35.58 22.34 -25.45
CA ASP A 393 -35.53 21.30 -26.46
C ASP A 393 -34.26 20.45 -26.31
N CYS A 394 -34.39 19.14 -26.50
CA CYS A 394 -33.27 18.24 -26.49
C CYS A 394 -32.26 18.59 -27.59
N PRO A 395 -30.97 18.41 -27.37
CA PRO A 395 -29.97 18.50 -28.42
C PRO A 395 -30.27 17.46 -29.51
N PRO A 396 -29.83 17.70 -30.76
CA PRO A 396 -29.94 16.70 -31.82
C PRO A 396 -29.22 15.41 -31.45
N CYS A 397 -29.49 14.34 -32.20
CA CYS A 397 -28.69 13.13 -32.07
C CYS A 397 -27.21 13.39 -32.38
N ASN A 398 -26.35 12.52 -31.93
CA ASN A 398 -24.92 12.57 -32.30
C ASN A 398 -24.78 12.29 -33.82
N PRO A 399 -23.72 12.81 -34.47
CA PRO A 399 -23.45 12.50 -35.88
C PRO A 399 -23.36 10.99 -36.12
N GLY A 400 -23.94 10.55 -37.21
CA GLY A 400 -24.10 9.11 -37.53
C GLY A 400 -25.34 8.45 -36.93
N PHE A 401 -26.14 9.21 -36.18
CA PHE A 401 -27.42 8.75 -35.61
C PHE A 401 -28.59 9.62 -36.13
N TYR A 402 -29.79 9.10 -36.03
CA TYR A 402 -31.01 9.81 -36.36
C TYR A 402 -32.11 9.53 -35.34
N ASN A 403 -33.07 10.42 -35.27
CA ASN A 403 -34.26 10.26 -34.47
C ASN A 403 -35.44 9.86 -35.38
N ASN A 404 -36.11 8.76 -35.04
CA ASN A 404 -37.26 8.26 -35.78
C ASN A 404 -38.60 8.77 -35.23
N GLY A 405 -38.60 9.87 -34.49
CA GLY A 405 -39.80 10.38 -33.81
C GLY A 405 -39.97 9.85 -32.39
N SER A 406 -39.03 9.08 -31.89
CA SER A 406 -38.96 8.64 -30.49
C SER A 406 -37.92 9.47 -29.73
N SER A 407 -37.91 9.39 -28.41
CA SER A 407 -36.90 10.05 -27.56
C SER A 407 -35.47 9.44 -27.68
N SER A 408 -35.28 8.45 -28.55
CA SER A 408 -34.03 7.71 -28.70
C SER A 408 -33.38 7.94 -30.06
N CYS A 409 -32.05 7.97 -30.07
CA CYS A 409 -31.22 8.07 -31.26
C CYS A 409 -30.79 6.68 -31.74
N HIS A 410 -31.02 6.41 -33.05
CA HIS A 410 -30.68 5.15 -33.70
C HIS A 410 -29.51 5.35 -34.68
N PRO A 411 -28.56 4.41 -34.79
CA PRO A 411 -27.48 4.52 -35.78
C PRO A 411 -28.03 4.48 -37.20
N CYS A 412 -27.43 5.26 -38.09
CA CYS A 412 -27.79 5.27 -39.50
C CYS A 412 -27.54 3.91 -40.16
N PRO A 413 -28.43 3.46 -41.09
CA PRO A 413 -28.19 2.27 -41.87
C PRO A 413 -26.89 2.33 -42.68
N PRO A 414 -26.28 1.18 -43.02
CA PRO A 414 -25.10 1.15 -43.89
C PRO A 414 -25.29 1.90 -45.22
N GLY A 415 -24.29 2.68 -45.62
CA GLY A 415 -24.33 3.47 -46.84
C GLY A 415 -25.08 4.83 -46.70
N THR A 416 -25.46 5.18 -45.49
CA THR A 416 -26.11 6.46 -45.19
C THR A 416 -25.38 7.23 -44.11
N PHE A 417 -25.58 8.53 -44.03
CA PHE A 417 -24.98 9.43 -43.06
C PHE A 417 -26.00 10.42 -42.49
N SER A 418 -25.73 10.92 -41.31
CA SER A 418 -26.50 12.01 -40.70
C SER A 418 -25.57 12.88 -39.84
N ASP A 419 -25.84 14.18 -39.77
CA ASP A 419 -25.23 15.12 -38.84
C ASP A 419 -25.91 15.11 -37.44
N GLY A 420 -26.89 14.22 -37.26
CA GLY A 420 -27.66 14.11 -36.02
C GLY A 420 -28.93 14.95 -36.00
N THR A 421 -29.09 15.92 -36.89
CA THR A 421 -30.25 16.84 -36.92
C THR A 421 -31.39 16.37 -37.83
N LYS A 422 -31.10 15.49 -38.78
CA LYS A 422 -32.05 15.03 -39.84
C LYS A 422 -31.96 13.52 -39.98
N GLU A 423 -32.92 12.99 -40.76
CA GLU A 423 -32.90 11.59 -41.18
C GLU A 423 -31.61 11.22 -41.92
N CYS A 424 -31.29 9.96 -41.89
CA CYS A 424 -30.11 9.45 -42.60
C CYS A 424 -30.29 9.57 -44.12
N LYS A 425 -29.32 10.15 -44.78
CA LYS A 425 -29.27 10.34 -46.24
C LYS A 425 -28.31 9.36 -46.87
N SER A 426 -28.63 8.85 -48.05
CA SER A 426 -27.71 8.07 -48.85
C SER A 426 -26.50 8.91 -49.27
N CYS A 427 -25.31 8.31 -49.23
CA CYS A 427 -24.11 8.95 -49.72
C CYS A 427 -24.23 9.26 -51.22
N PRO A 428 -23.74 10.44 -51.70
CA PRO A 428 -23.69 10.76 -53.11
C PRO A 428 -22.88 9.71 -53.90
N ALA A 429 -23.19 9.57 -55.19
CA ALA A 429 -22.46 8.68 -56.07
C ALA A 429 -20.96 9.00 -56.05
N GLY A 430 -20.12 7.98 -55.91
CA GLY A 430 -18.65 8.13 -55.79
C GLY A 430 -18.16 8.44 -54.38
N THR A 431 -19.04 8.44 -53.39
CA THR A 431 -18.68 8.65 -51.98
C THR A 431 -19.18 7.50 -51.10
N GLU A 432 -18.48 7.28 -49.99
CA GLU A 432 -18.88 6.36 -48.93
C GLU A 432 -18.95 7.09 -47.58
N PRO A 433 -19.72 6.61 -46.59
CA PRO A 433 -19.76 7.25 -45.31
C PRO A 433 -18.37 7.25 -44.66
N ALA A 434 -17.96 8.35 -44.06
CA ALA A 434 -16.85 8.34 -43.13
C ALA A 434 -17.22 7.44 -41.96
N LEU A 435 -16.54 6.30 -41.86
CA LEU A 435 -16.84 5.29 -40.84
C LEU A 435 -16.31 5.77 -39.49
N GLY A 436 -17.16 6.43 -38.71
CA GLY A 436 -16.84 6.88 -37.38
C GLY A 436 -18.07 7.36 -36.62
N PHE A 437 -17.93 7.34 -35.31
CA PHE A 437 -18.95 7.88 -34.40
C PHE A 437 -18.31 9.01 -33.61
N GLU A 438 -19.06 10.09 -33.41
CA GLU A 438 -18.69 11.18 -32.54
C GLU A 438 -19.78 11.37 -31.49
N TYR A 439 -19.42 11.18 -30.22
CA TYR A 439 -20.35 11.34 -29.10
C TYR A 439 -20.14 12.72 -28.45
N LYS A 440 -21.00 13.66 -28.77
CA LYS A 440 -20.99 15.05 -28.26
C LYS A 440 -22.06 15.26 -27.18
N TRP A 441 -23.17 14.52 -27.30
CA TRP A 441 -24.35 14.68 -26.48
C TRP A 441 -24.59 13.43 -25.67
N TRP A 442 -24.68 13.60 -24.36
CA TRP A 442 -24.76 12.54 -23.38
C TRP A 442 -26.05 12.60 -22.57
N ASN A 443 -27.19 12.89 -23.23
CA ASN A 443 -28.52 12.82 -22.61
C ASN A 443 -29.02 11.38 -22.45
N VAL A 444 -28.49 10.47 -23.25
CA VAL A 444 -28.79 9.03 -23.19
C VAL A 444 -27.47 8.28 -23.46
N LEU A 445 -27.28 7.16 -22.77
CA LEU A 445 -26.15 6.29 -23.03
C LEU A 445 -26.31 5.59 -24.37
N PRO A 446 -25.35 5.65 -25.32
CA PRO A 446 -25.43 4.98 -26.60
C PRO A 446 -25.64 3.47 -26.46
N ALA A 447 -26.35 2.85 -27.39
CA ALA A 447 -26.72 1.42 -27.32
C ALA A 447 -25.52 0.46 -27.31
N ASN A 448 -24.35 0.91 -27.84
CA ASN A 448 -23.10 0.17 -27.84
C ASN A 448 -22.23 0.45 -26.62
N MET A 449 -22.71 1.25 -25.69
CA MET A 449 -22.06 1.50 -24.41
C MET A 449 -22.83 0.85 -23.26
N LYS A 450 -22.10 0.38 -22.29
CA LYS A 450 -22.63 -0.19 -21.04
C LYS A 450 -21.84 0.30 -19.86
N THR A 451 -22.54 0.58 -18.79
CA THR A 451 -21.92 0.96 -17.52
C THR A 451 -22.19 -0.10 -16.46
N SER A 452 -21.26 -0.27 -15.56
CA SER A 452 -21.34 -1.22 -14.44
C SER A 452 -20.43 -0.78 -13.31
N CYS A 453 -20.66 -1.32 -12.12
CA CYS A 453 -19.79 -1.16 -10.97
C CYS A 453 -19.49 -2.53 -10.37
N PHE A 454 -18.23 -2.77 -10.02
CA PHE A 454 -17.77 -3.97 -9.35
C PHE A 454 -16.86 -3.61 -8.18
N ASN A 455 -17.01 -4.34 -7.09
CA ASN A 455 -16.09 -4.24 -5.95
C ASN A 455 -14.84 -5.10 -6.16
N VAL A 456 -13.86 -4.98 -5.27
CA VAL A 456 -12.60 -5.77 -5.30
C VAL A 456 -12.85 -7.29 -5.33
N GLY A 457 -13.97 -7.76 -4.75
CA GLY A 457 -14.39 -9.17 -4.79
C GLY A 457 -15.09 -9.59 -6.06
N ASN A 458 -15.11 -8.73 -7.10
CA ASN A 458 -15.78 -8.97 -8.39
C ASN A 458 -17.32 -9.14 -8.30
N SER A 459 -17.90 -8.70 -7.19
CA SER A 459 -19.36 -8.60 -7.00
C SER A 459 -19.85 -7.24 -7.46
N LYS A 460 -21.11 -7.15 -7.92
CA LYS A 460 -21.70 -5.84 -8.26
C LYS A 460 -21.77 -4.95 -7.03
N CYS A 461 -21.50 -3.67 -7.23
CA CYS A 461 -21.68 -2.68 -6.17
C CYS A 461 -23.18 -2.53 -5.84
N ASP A 462 -23.47 -2.38 -4.56
CA ASP A 462 -24.83 -2.14 -4.10
C ASP A 462 -25.29 -0.73 -4.49
N GLY A 463 -26.40 -0.65 -5.24
CA GLY A 463 -27.09 0.61 -5.53
C GLY A 463 -26.46 1.53 -6.57
N MET A 464 -25.34 1.16 -7.21
CA MET A 464 -24.68 2.00 -8.22
C MET A 464 -24.63 1.36 -9.60
N ASN A 465 -24.86 2.19 -10.64
CA ASN A 465 -24.82 1.76 -12.03
C ASN A 465 -23.51 2.07 -12.76
N GLY A 466 -22.50 2.63 -12.06
CA GLY A 466 -21.24 3.03 -12.65
C GLY A 466 -21.25 4.46 -13.18
N TRP A 467 -20.98 4.64 -14.49
CA TRP A 467 -20.94 5.96 -15.11
C TRP A 467 -22.35 6.48 -15.45
N GLU A 468 -22.56 7.78 -15.28
CA GLU A 468 -23.82 8.48 -15.51
C GLU A 468 -23.69 9.52 -16.63
N VAL A 469 -24.77 9.70 -17.39
CA VAL A 469 -24.85 10.75 -18.42
C VAL A 469 -25.15 12.11 -17.77
N ALA A 470 -24.46 13.16 -18.22
CA ALA A 470 -24.57 14.51 -17.67
C ALA A 470 -24.83 15.61 -18.72
N GLY A 471 -25.28 15.22 -19.90
CA GLY A 471 -25.69 16.12 -20.99
C GLY A 471 -24.58 16.42 -22.00
N ASP A 472 -23.54 17.10 -21.62
CA ASP A 472 -22.38 17.40 -22.45
C ASP A 472 -21.18 16.49 -22.18
N HIS A 473 -21.25 15.66 -21.15
CA HIS A 473 -20.25 14.66 -20.79
C HIS A 473 -20.87 13.44 -20.13
N ILE A 474 -20.07 12.41 -19.95
CA ILE A 474 -20.37 11.27 -19.09
C ILE A 474 -19.43 11.30 -17.90
N ARG A 475 -19.90 10.98 -16.72
CA ARG A 475 -19.13 11.04 -15.49
C ARG A 475 -19.19 9.73 -14.71
N SER A 476 -18.16 9.41 -14.01
CA SER A 476 -18.21 8.38 -12.98
C SER A 476 -18.90 8.95 -11.74
N GLY A 477 -19.61 8.15 -10.99
CA GLY A 477 -19.98 8.48 -9.62
C GLY A 477 -18.78 8.39 -8.68
N ALA A 478 -18.99 8.69 -7.40
CA ALA A 478 -17.95 8.54 -6.38
C ALA A 478 -17.67 7.08 -5.97
N GLY A 479 -18.49 6.13 -6.43
CA GLY A 479 -18.48 4.75 -5.94
C GLY A 479 -19.24 4.60 -4.61
N GLY A 480 -19.69 3.39 -4.30
CA GLY A 480 -20.36 3.07 -3.03
C GLY A 480 -19.36 2.78 -1.92
N SER A 481 -18.19 2.27 -2.26
CA SER A 481 -17.12 1.88 -1.34
C SER A 481 -15.75 2.19 -1.94
N ASP A 482 -14.74 2.26 -1.09
CA ASP A 482 -13.38 2.39 -1.55
C ASP A 482 -12.96 1.13 -2.33
N ASN A 483 -12.13 1.35 -3.35
CA ASN A 483 -11.71 0.33 -4.31
C ASN A 483 -12.81 -0.24 -5.22
N ASP A 484 -13.99 0.36 -5.29
CA ASP A 484 -14.97 0.04 -6.31
C ASP A 484 -14.49 0.48 -7.69
N TYR A 485 -14.71 -0.38 -8.68
CA TYR A 485 -14.42 -0.09 -10.08
C TYR A 485 -15.68 0.38 -10.79
N LEU A 486 -15.71 1.63 -11.20
CA LEU A 486 -16.77 2.21 -12.02
C LEU A 486 -16.41 2.03 -13.49
N ILE A 487 -17.10 1.16 -14.18
CA ILE A 487 -16.72 0.68 -15.51
C ILE A 487 -17.66 1.23 -16.58
N LEU A 488 -17.07 1.80 -17.63
CA LEU A 488 -17.74 2.16 -18.87
C LEU A 488 -17.14 1.32 -20.01
N ASN A 489 -17.96 0.56 -20.69
CA ASN A 489 -17.56 -0.26 -21.82
C ASN A 489 -18.15 0.28 -23.12
N LEU A 490 -17.33 0.44 -24.15
CA LEU A 490 -17.73 0.72 -25.51
C LEU A 490 -17.40 -0.49 -26.39
N HIS A 491 -18.43 -1.08 -26.99
CA HIS A 491 -18.27 -2.23 -27.88
C HIS A 491 -18.26 -1.81 -29.35
N ILE A 492 -17.18 -2.12 -30.05
CA ILE A 492 -17.01 -1.88 -31.49
C ILE A 492 -16.79 -3.22 -32.20
N PRO A 493 -17.72 -3.62 -33.12
CA PRO A 493 -17.65 -4.94 -33.76
C PRO A 493 -16.48 -5.08 -34.73
N GLY A 494 -15.88 -3.99 -35.18
CA GLY A 494 -14.72 -3.99 -36.07
C GLY A 494 -14.45 -2.62 -36.67
N PHE A 495 -13.32 -2.48 -37.30
CA PHE A 495 -12.93 -1.30 -38.06
C PHE A 495 -12.80 -1.69 -39.53
N LYS A 496 -13.48 -0.96 -40.41
CA LYS A 496 -13.39 -1.14 -41.86
C LYS A 496 -12.49 -0.04 -42.43
N PRO A 497 -11.30 -0.39 -42.93
CA PRO A 497 -10.44 0.61 -43.56
C PRO A 497 -11.12 1.19 -44.81
N PRO A 498 -10.82 2.44 -45.16
CA PRO A 498 -11.23 3.00 -46.44
C PRO A 498 -10.73 2.11 -47.59
N THR A 499 -11.53 1.99 -48.64
CA THR A 499 -11.23 1.09 -49.80
C THR A 499 -9.89 1.43 -50.48
N SER A 500 -9.44 2.69 -50.34
CA SER A 500 -8.14 3.16 -50.85
C SER A 500 -6.91 2.63 -50.09
N MET A 501 -7.11 2.05 -48.88
CA MET A 501 -6.03 1.56 -48.01
C MET A 501 -5.94 0.02 -47.92
N THR A 502 -6.75 -0.71 -48.68
CA THR A 502 -6.70 -2.16 -48.72
C THR A 502 -5.41 -2.62 -49.37
N GLY A 503 -4.43 -3.04 -48.56
CA GLY A 503 -3.18 -3.61 -49.01
C GLY A 503 -1.89 -3.14 -48.34
N ALA A 504 -1.92 -2.08 -47.56
CA ALA A 504 -0.74 -1.62 -46.81
C ALA A 504 -0.67 -2.33 -45.46
N THR A 505 0.25 -3.26 -45.31
CA THR A 505 0.59 -3.87 -44.02
C THR A 505 1.17 -2.84 -43.06
N GLY A 506 0.51 -2.64 -41.92
CA GLY A 506 0.96 -1.69 -40.87
C GLY A 506 0.34 -0.31 -40.95
N SER A 507 -0.64 -0.08 -41.85
CA SER A 507 -1.42 1.16 -41.87
C SER A 507 -2.42 1.23 -40.71
N GLU A 508 -2.66 2.43 -40.20
CA GLU A 508 -3.71 2.71 -39.23
C GLU A 508 -5.09 2.32 -39.81
N LEU A 509 -5.79 1.43 -39.10
CA LEU A 509 -7.15 1.00 -39.47
C LEU A 509 -8.23 1.84 -38.80
N GLY A 510 -7.88 2.49 -37.72
CA GLY A 510 -8.77 3.32 -36.95
C GLY A 510 -8.11 3.92 -35.73
N ARG A 511 -8.80 4.82 -35.09
CA ARG A 511 -8.39 5.43 -33.82
C ARG A 511 -9.59 5.67 -32.93
N ILE A 512 -9.33 5.66 -31.63
CA ILE A 512 -10.27 6.19 -30.65
C ILE A 512 -9.62 7.38 -29.94
N THR A 513 -10.34 8.50 -29.93
CA THR A 513 -9.90 9.70 -29.22
C THR A 513 -10.96 10.11 -28.21
N PHE A 514 -10.56 10.40 -27.00
CA PHE A 514 -11.45 10.92 -25.96
C PHE A 514 -10.76 12.02 -25.17
N VAL A 515 -11.59 12.88 -24.62
CA VAL A 515 -11.17 13.96 -23.71
C VAL A 515 -11.67 13.61 -22.34
N PHE A 516 -10.81 13.71 -21.35
CA PHE A 516 -11.16 13.39 -19.96
C PHE A 516 -10.52 14.38 -18.98
N GLU A 517 -11.10 14.40 -17.80
CA GLU A 517 -10.68 15.13 -16.63
C GLU A 517 -10.94 14.25 -15.40
N THR A 518 -10.05 14.27 -14.42
CA THR A 518 -10.26 13.58 -13.15
C THR A 518 -10.17 14.57 -12.00
N LEU A 519 -11.18 14.56 -11.13
CA LEU A 519 -11.24 15.34 -9.90
C LEU A 519 -11.34 14.36 -8.74
N CYS A 520 -10.31 14.28 -7.93
CA CYS A 520 -10.21 13.31 -6.86
C CYS A 520 -9.99 14.01 -5.53
N SER A 521 -10.80 13.69 -4.54
CA SER A 521 -10.61 14.11 -3.15
C SER A 521 -9.76 13.13 -2.35
N ALA A 522 -9.48 11.95 -2.92
CA ALA A 522 -8.61 10.90 -2.41
C ALA A 522 -7.81 10.32 -3.57
N ASP A 523 -6.93 9.37 -3.32
CA ASP A 523 -6.22 8.67 -4.39
C ASP A 523 -7.21 8.00 -5.34
N CYS A 524 -7.01 8.22 -6.60
CA CYS A 524 -7.85 7.65 -7.65
C CYS A 524 -7.01 7.30 -8.88
N VAL A 525 -7.50 6.36 -9.67
CA VAL A 525 -6.88 5.98 -10.95
C VAL A 525 -7.97 5.80 -12.01
N LEU A 526 -7.77 6.41 -13.16
CA LEU A 526 -8.53 6.13 -14.37
C LEU A 526 -7.71 5.19 -15.26
N TYR A 527 -8.22 4.00 -15.52
CA TYR A 527 -7.62 3.03 -16.42
C TYR A 527 -8.32 3.08 -17.79
N PHE A 528 -7.55 3.04 -18.85
CA PHE A 528 -8.03 2.77 -20.19
C PHE A 528 -7.55 1.38 -20.63
N MET A 529 -8.50 0.50 -20.91
CA MET A 529 -8.23 -0.90 -21.23
C MET A 529 -8.84 -1.28 -22.58
N VAL A 530 -8.24 -2.23 -23.23
CA VAL A 530 -8.67 -2.74 -24.53
C VAL A 530 -8.76 -4.27 -24.48
N ASP A 531 -9.92 -4.79 -24.84
CA ASP A 531 -10.12 -6.21 -25.10
C ASP A 531 -10.27 -6.43 -26.61
N ILE A 532 -9.52 -7.37 -27.14
CA ILE A 532 -9.52 -7.74 -28.55
C ILE A 532 -10.12 -9.14 -28.69
N ASN A 533 -11.23 -9.27 -29.43
CA ASN A 533 -11.92 -10.54 -29.69
C ASN A 533 -12.35 -11.28 -28.41
N ARG A 534 -12.61 -10.58 -27.31
CA ARG A 534 -13.01 -11.15 -26.01
C ARG A 534 -12.02 -12.17 -25.44
N LYS A 535 -10.72 -12.00 -25.72
CA LYS A 535 -9.67 -12.96 -25.28
C LYS A 535 -8.94 -12.52 -24.04
N SER A 536 -8.61 -11.25 -23.92
CA SER A 536 -7.91 -10.71 -22.76
C SER A 536 -8.07 -9.19 -22.72
N THR A 537 -8.36 -8.67 -21.55
CA THR A 537 -8.38 -7.23 -21.28
C THR A 537 -6.97 -6.79 -20.89
N ASN A 538 -6.40 -5.86 -21.64
CA ASN A 538 -5.09 -5.30 -21.37
C ASN A 538 -5.24 -3.82 -21.01
N VAL A 539 -4.56 -3.40 -19.94
CA VAL A 539 -4.42 -1.98 -19.62
C VAL A 539 -3.49 -1.36 -20.66
N VAL A 540 -3.98 -0.35 -21.35
CA VAL A 540 -3.23 0.40 -22.36
C VAL A 540 -2.60 1.63 -21.75
N GLU A 541 -3.34 2.33 -20.89
CA GLU A 541 -2.91 3.55 -20.23
C GLU A 541 -3.62 3.71 -18.88
N SER A 542 -3.00 4.45 -17.96
CA SER A 542 -3.60 4.78 -16.67
C SER A 542 -3.16 6.17 -16.20
N TRP A 543 -4.08 6.85 -15.51
CA TRP A 543 -3.85 8.21 -14.99
C TRP A 543 -4.27 8.26 -13.53
N GLY A 544 -3.28 8.46 -12.65
CA GLY A 544 -3.50 8.58 -11.21
C GLY A 544 -3.70 10.03 -10.76
N GLY A 545 -4.50 10.22 -9.73
CA GLY A 545 -4.78 11.52 -9.11
C GLY A 545 -5.60 12.47 -9.98
N THR A 546 -5.73 13.73 -9.54
CA THR A 546 -6.43 14.78 -10.28
C THR A 546 -5.67 15.15 -11.54
N LYS A 547 -6.37 15.14 -12.68
CA LYS A 547 -5.84 15.54 -13.99
C LYS A 547 -6.73 16.64 -14.59
N GLU A 548 -6.09 17.67 -15.10
CA GLU A 548 -6.78 18.69 -15.90
C GLU A 548 -7.29 18.09 -17.22
N LYS A 549 -8.24 18.78 -17.84
CA LYS A 549 -8.87 18.35 -19.09
C LYS A 549 -7.82 18.14 -20.19
N GLN A 550 -7.72 16.91 -20.66
CA GLN A 550 -6.76 16.48 -21.66
C GLN A 550 -7.34 15.47 -22.64
N ALA A 551 -6.72 15.34 -23.81
CA ALA A 551 -7.11 14.38 -24.83
C ALA A 551 -6.12 13.21 -24.89
N TYR A 552 -6.67 12.03 -25.12
CA TYR A 552 -5.88 10.83 -25.40
C TYR A 552 -6.36 10.16 -26.70
N THR A 553 -5.41 9.64 -27.49
CA THR A 553 -5.70 8.93 -28.73
C THR A 553 -5.00 7.57 -28.74
N HIS A 554 -5.78 6.52 -28.95
CA HIS A 554 -5.28 5.18 -29.16
C HIS A 554 -5.47 4.76 -30.63
N VAL A 555 -4.39 4.36 -31.29
CA VAL A 555 -4.38 3.97 -32.71
C VAL A 555 -4.56 2.47 -32.86
N ILE A 556 -5.35 2.03 -33.83
CA ILE A 556 -5.72 0.65 -34.07
C ILE A 556 -5.14 0.18 -35.40
N PHE A 557 -4.38 -0.90 -35.34
CA PHE A 557 -3.69 -1.50 -36.50
C PHE A 557 -4.23 -2.87 -36.91
N LYS A 558 -5.25 -3.40 -36.19
CA LYS A 558 -5.81 -4.73 -36.46
C LYS A 558 -7.31 -4.62 -36.65
N ASN A 559 -7.85 -5.35 -37.64
CA ASN A 559 -9.28 -5.50 -37.77
C ASN A 559 -9.76 -6.63 -36.84
N ALA A 560 -10.47 -6.27 -35.79
CA ALA A 560 -10.97 -7.19 -34.78
C ALA A 560 -12.18 -6.56 -34.07
N THR A 561 -12.86 -7.36 -33.28
CA THR A 561 -13.86 -6.85 -32.35
C THR A 561 -13.15 -6.26 -31.14
N PHE A 562 -13.47 -5.04 -30.79
CA PHE A 562 -12.90 -4.33 -29.66
C PHE A 562 -13.94 -4.04 -28.59
N THR A 563 -13.53 -4.16 -27.35
CA THR A 563 -14.21 -3.54 -26.22
C THR A 563 -13.24 -2.59 -25.56
N PHE A 564 -13.53 -1.29 -25.64
CA PHE A 564 -12.79 -0.25 -24.95
C PHE A 564 -13.43 -0.03 -23.59
N THR A 565 -12.63 0.00 -22.56
CA THR A 565 -13.09 0.09 -21.18
C THR A 565 -12.39 1.24 -20.48
N TRP A 566 -13.18 2.13 -19.90
CA TRP A 566 -12.71 3.12 -18.94
C TRP A 566 -13.16 2.63 -17.57
N ALA A 567 -12.19 2.36 -16.70
CA ALA A 567 -12.43 1.97 -15.32
C ALA A 567 -11.87 3.04 -14.40
N PHE A 568 -12.74 3.65 -13.62
CA PHE A 568 -12.34 4.61 -12.59
C PHE A 568 -12.39 3.93 -11.24
N GLN A 569 -11.31 4.05 -10.49
CA GLN A 569 -11.18 3.49 -9.15
C GLN A 569 -10.73 4.58 -8.20
N ARG A 570 -11.43 4.73 -7.08
CA ARG A 570 -10.94 5.45 -5.93
C ARG A 570 -10.25 4.46 -5.01
N THR A 571 -8.97 4.69 -4.72
CA THR A 571 -8.22 3.87 -3.80
C THR A 571 -8.13 4.58 -2.45
N ASN A 572 -8.56 3.92 -1.38
CA ASN A 572 -8.27 4.39 -0.04
C ASN A 572 -6.92 3.80 0.37
N GLN A 573 -5.87 4.53 0.12
CA GLN A 573 -4.59 4.26 0.76
C GLN A 573 -4.56 5.08 2.05
N GLY A 574 -5.04 4.48 3.13
CA GLY A 574 -4.83 4.88 4.52
C GLY A 574 -4.86 6.38 4.83
N GLN A 575 -5.52 6.70 5.86
CA GLN A 575 -5.72 7.97 6.57
C GLN A 575 -4.58 9.01 6.63
N ASP A 576 -3.53 8.91 5.82
CA ASP A 576 -2.35 9.78 5.94
C ASP A 576 -2.46 11.16 5.27
N THR A 577 -3.60 11.51 4.66
CA THR A 577 -3.80 12.80 3.97
C THR A 577 -4.65 13.82 4.71
N ILE A 578 -5.03 13.61 5.97
CA ILE A 578 -5.83 14.59 6.74
C ILE A 578 -4.97 15.70 7.38
N HIS A 579 -3.67 15.71 7.19
CA HIS A 579 -2.80 16.79 7.65
C HIS A 579 -2.05 17.46 6.50
N GLN A 580 -2.79 18.17 5.63
CA GLN A 580 -2.27 19.32 4.88
C GLN A 580 -3.32 20.42 4.81
#